data_529b5a7671c5fb3352eed1bbea9de993
#
_entry.id   529b5a7671c5fb3352eed1bbea9de993
#
_cell.length_a   1.000
_cell.length_b   1.000
_cell.length_c   1.000
_cell.angle_alpha   90.00
_cell.angle_beta   90.00
_cell.angle_gamma   90.00
#
_symmetry.space_group_name_H-M   'P 1'
#
loop_
_entity.id
_entity.type
_entity.pdbx_description
1 polymer ?
#
loop_
_entity_poly.entity_id
_entity_poly.type
_entity_poly.pdbx_seq_one_letter_code
_entity_poly.pdbx_strand_id
1 'polypeptide(L)'
;EKSWVLSIGFVGMAIGAAVGGFIADRVGRKTVFTATLIIFGIANGAMALSWSLGMLLGARLIIGLGLGAELPVASTLVSEFSPTKQRGRMTVLLESFWAVGWIVAAMIGYFVIPNTGDWGWRWALAIGALPLLYAIVTRVHIPESVRFLEAKGREDEAEKAVRYFEEAGGVAPV
;
A
#
# COMPACT_ATOMS: atom_id res chain seq x y z
N GLU A 1 -21.50 -18.55 2.26
CA GLU A 1 -20.09 -18.51 2.68
C GLU A 1 -19.26 -17.52 1.85
N LYS A 2 -19.38 -17.52 0.50
CA LYS A 2 -18.64 -16.60 -0.39
C LYS A 2 -18.88 -15.12 -0.05
N SER A 3 -20.10 -14.75 0.31
CA SER A 3 -20.45 -13.36 0.67
C SER A 3 -19.72 -12.90 1.93
N TRP A 4 -19.56 -13.76 2.94
CA TRP A 4 -18.83 -13.44 4.16
C TRP A 4 -17.35 -13.15 3.91
N VAL A 5 -16.72 -13.92 3.01
CA VAL A 5 -15.32 -13.72 2.63
C VAL A 5 -15.09 -12.35 1.98
N LEU A 6 -16.05 -11.89 1.17
CA LEU A 6 -15.98 -10.55 0.57
C LEU A 6 -16.26 -9.46 1.60
N SER A 7 -17.33 -9.61 2.39
CA SER A 7 -17.78 -8.60 3.36
C SER A 7 -16.74 -8.31 4.44
N ILE A 8 -16.06 -9.34 4.96
CA ILE A 8 -15.06 -9.18 6.03
C ILE A 8 -13.87 -8.33 5.57
N GLY A 9 -13.50 -8.44 4.28
CA GLY A 9 -12.46 -7.59 3.70
C GLY A 9 -12.85 -6.11 3.69
N PHE A 10 -14.08 -5.79 3.35
CA PHE A 10 -14.59 -4.41 3.37
C PHE A 10 -14.69 -3.85 4.79
N VAL A 11 -15.06 -4.67 5.77
CA VAL A 11 -15.02 -4.27 7.19
C VAL A 11 -13.59 -3.94 7.59
N GLY A 12 -12.62 -4.77 7.21
CA GLY A 12 -11.19 -4.48 7.41
C GLY A 12 -10.78 -3.16 6.77
N MET A 13 -11.19 -2.91 5.52
CA MET A 13 -10.87 -1.66 4.80
C MET A 13 -11.44 -0.43 5.51
N ALA A 14 -12.68 -0.48 5.99
CA ALA A 14 -13.30 0.62 6.70
C ALA A 14 -12.54 0.96 8.00
N ILE A 15 -12.19 -0.06 8.78
CA ILE A 15 -11.39 0.10 10.01
C ILE A 15 -9.99 0.62 9.67
N GLY A 16 -9.33 0.03 8.68
CA GLY A 16 -8.01 0.42 8.23
C GLY A 16 -7.94 1.88 7.77
N ALA A 17 -8.92 2.33 7.00
CA ALA A 17 -9.00 3.72 6.56
C ALA A 17 -9.16 4.71 7.72
N ALA A 18 -10.02 4.37 8.70
CA ALA A 18 -10.23 5.20 9.87
C ALA A 18 -8.98 5.33 10.76
N VAL A 19 -8.25 4.23 10.93
CA VAL A 19 -7.12 4.14 11.86
C VAL A 19 -5.80 4.51 11.20
N GLY A 20 -5.65 4.20 9.90
CA GLY A 20 -4.39 4.35 9.15
C GLY A 20 -3.89 5.79 9.09
N GLY A 21 -4.76 6.75 8.82
CA GLY A 21 -4.41 8.17 8.83
C GLY A 21 -3.92 8.65 10.19
N PHE A 22 -4.63 8.27 11.25
CA PHE A 22 -4.28 8.65 12.61
C PHE A 22 -2.92 8.07 13.06
N ILE A 23 -2.62 6.82 12.67
CA ILE A 23 -1.32 6.21 12.94
C ILE A 23 -0.23 6.90 12.13
N ALA A 24 -0.50 7.21 10.85
CA ALA A 24 0.47 7.87 9.97
C ALA A 24 0.90 9.26 10.47
N ASP A 25 -0.02 10.00 11.10
CA ASP A 25 0.29 11.30 11.72
C ASP A 25 1.19 11.17 12.95
N ARG A 26 1.21 10.02 13.62
CA ARG A 26 2.03 9.77 14.80
C ARG A 26 3.39 9.15 14.50
N VAL A 27 3.42 8.19 13.58
CA VAL A 27 4.57 7.30 13.34
C VAL A 27 5.31 7.65 12.05
N GLY A 28 4.66 8.38 11.14
CA GLY A 28 5.21 8.76 9.84
C GLY A 28 4.49 8.07 8.67
N ARG A 29 4.36 8.82 7.57
CA ARG A 29 3.64 8.35 6.37
C ARG A 29 4.36 7.19 5.70
N LYS A 30 5.66 7.32 5.48
CA LYS A 30 6.52 6.26 4.93
C LYS A 30 6.49 4.99 5.77
N THR A 31 6.56 5.15 7.09
CA THR A 31 6.59 3.99 8.00
C THR A 31 5.29 3.21 7.92
N VAL A 32 4.14 3.89 7.94
CA VAL A 32 2.82 3.23 7.82
C VAL A 32 2.66 2.62 6.43
N PHE A 33 3.00 3.33 5.36
CA PHE A 33 2.94 2.81 4.00
C PHE A 33 3.76 1.53 3.84
N THR A 34 4.99 1.50 4.35
CA THR A 34 5.82 0.30 4.31
C THR A 34 5.22 -0.84 5.15
N ALA A 35 4.69 -0.53 6.33
CA ALA A 35 4.06 -1.53 7.20
C ALA A 35 2.80 -2.13 6.56
N THR A 36 1.97 -1.33 5.90
CA THR A 36 0.76 -1.82 5.20
C THR A 36 1.11 -2.76 4.06
N LEU A 37 2.15 -2.46 3.27
CA LEU A 37 2.62 -3.35 2.21
C LEU A 37 3.13 -4.69 2.76
N ILE A 38 3.86 -4.67 3.88
CA ILE A 38 4.35 -5.89 4.54
C ILE A 38 3.17 -6.72 5.06
N ILE A 39 2.25 -6.10 5.77
CA ILE A 39 1.05 -6.77 6.30
C ILE A 39 0.22 -7.37 5.16
N PHE A 40 -0.02 -6.60 4.12
CA PHE A 40 -0.74 -7.04 2.93
C PHE A 40 -0.06 -8.24 2.27
N GLY A 41 1.25 -8.19 2.03
CA GLY A 41 2.00 -9.25 1.38
C GLY A 41 2.03 -10.54 2.21
N ILE A 42 2.29 -10.43 3.52
CA ILE A 42 2.27 -11.59 4.43
C ILE A 42 0.87 -12.21 4.50
N ALA A 43 -0.17 -11.38 4.61
CA ALA A 43 -1.55 -11.87 4.70
C ALA A 43 -2.00 -12.54 3.39
N ASN A 44 -1.59 -12.05 2.21
CA ASN A 44 -1.82 -12.73 0.93
C ASN A 44 -1.10 -14.07 0.86
N GLY A 45 0.15 -14.14 1.29
CA GLY A 45 0.89 -15.40 1.37
C GLY A 45 0.22 -16.40 2.32
N ALA A 46 -0.20 -15.96 3.49
CA ALA A 46 -0.94 -16.78 4.45
C ALA A 46 -2.28 -17.26 3.87
N MET A 47 -2.98 -16.39 3.11
CA MET A 47 -4.22 -16.77 2.45
C MET A 47 -4.00 -17.82 1.36
N ALA A 48 -2.90 -17.75 0.59
CA ALA A 48 -2.52 -18.76 -0.40
C ALA A 48 -2.25 -20.14 0.26
N LEU A 49 -1.75 -20.15 1.47
CA LEU A 49 -1.47 -21.36 2.24
C LEU A 49 -2.65 -21.81 3.11
N SER A 50 -3.80 -21.14 3.05
CA SER A 50 -4.94 -21.44 3.92
C SER A 50 -5.51 -22.84 3.67
N TRP A 51 -5.85 -23.53 4.76
CA TRP A 51 -6.50 -24.85 4.76
C TRP A 51 -7.88 -24.83 5.43
N SER A 52 -8.29 -23.69 5.98
CA SER A 52 -9.58 -23.55 6.65
C SER A 52 -10.26 -22.24 6.27
N LEU A 53 -11.61 -22.23 6.31
CA LEU A 53 -12.39 -21.01 6.09
C LEU A 53 -12.06 -19.93 7.12
N GLY A 54 -11.85 -20.30 8.39
CA GLY A 54 -11.50 -19.36 9.46
C GLY A 54 -10.17 -18.65 9.18
N MET A 55 -9.15 -19.37 8.73
CA MET A 55 -7.87 -18.80 8.35
C MET A 55 -8.01 -17.85 7.14
N LEU A 56 -8.81 -18.23 6.15
CA LEU A 56 -9.06 -17.42 4.98
C LEU A 56 -9.80 -16.12 5.34
N LEU A 57 -10.81 -16.18 6.23
CA LEU A 57 -11.52 -15.00 6.72
C LEU A 57 -10.61 -14.08 7.54
N GLY A 58 -9.79 -14.65 8.42
CA GLY A 58 -8.82 -13.87 9.21
C GLY A 58 -7.79 -13.16 8.34
N ALA A 59 -7.19 -13.87 7.38
CA ALA A 59 -6.27 -13.28 6.42
C ALA A 59 -6.94 -12.18 5.58
N ARG A 60 -8.19 -12.37 5.14
CA ARG A 60 -8.96 -11.40 4.37
C ARG A 60 -9.24 -10.12 5.16
N LEU A 61 -9.54 -10.25 6.46
CA LEU A 61 -9.69 -9.09 7.35
C LEU A 61 -8.39 -8.29 7.45
N ILE A 62 -7.26 -8.97 7.63
CA ILE A 62 -5.94 -8.33 7.75
C ILE A 62 -5.55 -7.65 6.43
N ILE A 63 -5.80 -8.29 5.28
CA ILE A 63 -5.62 -7.68 3.96
C ILE A 63 -6.46 -6.41 3.84
N GLY A 64 -7.72 -6.47 4.26
CA GLY A 64 -8.61 -5.31 4.27
C GLY A 64 -8.07 -4.17 5.13
N LEU A 65 -7.62 -4.45 6.35
CA LEU A 65 -7.00 -3.44 7.22
C LEU A 65 -5.79 -2.75 6.56
N GLY A 66 -4.91 -3.52 5.95
CA GLY A 66 -3.74 -2.98 5.22
C GLY A 66 -4.15 -2.08 4.05
N LEU A 67 -5.01 -2.58 3.15
CA LEU A 67 -5.50 -1.83 1.99
C LEU A 67 -6.26 -0.56 2.40
N GLY A 68 -7.11 -0.64 3.42
CA GLY A 68 -7.86 0.52 3.89
C GLY A 68 -6.95 1.62 4.44
N ALA A 69 -5.91 1.26 5.17
CA ALA A 69 -4.94 2.21 5.69
C ALA A 69 -4.03 2.81 4.61
N GLU A 70 -3.73 2.04 3.55
CA GLU A 70 -2.82 2.44 2.49
C GLU A 70 -3.35 3.61 1.66
N LEU A 71 -4.63 3.60 1.28
CA LEU A 71 -5.23 4.62 0.41
C LEU A 71 -5.05 6.05 0.94
N PRO A 72 -5.49 6.40 2.16
CA PRO A 72 -5.32 7.75 2.69
C PRO A 72 -3.85 8.11 2.91
N VAL A 73 -3.02 7.15 3.30
CA VAL A 73 -1.58 7.37 3.55
C VAL A 73 -0.84 7.63 2.24
N ALA A 74 -1.07 6.85 1.19
CA ALA A 74 -0.46 7.03 -0.12
C ALA A 74 -0.91 8.35 -0.77
N SER A 75 -2.21 8.67 -0.72
CA SER A 75 -2.76 9.94 -1.22
C SER A 75 -2.13 11.14 -0.53
N THR A 76 -1.99 11.10 0.79
CA THR A 76 -1.34 12.16 1.59
C THR A 76 0.14 12.29 1.18
N LEU A 77 0.87 11.19 1.13
CA LEU A 77 2.29 11.18 0.77
C LEU A 77 2.51 11.76 -0.63
N VAL A 78 1.76 11.32 -1.63
CA VAL A 78 1.84 11.84 -3.00
C VAL A 78 1.48 13.33 -3.04
N SER A 79 0.48 13.77 -2.28
CA SER A 79 0.09 15.18 -2.22
C SER A 79 1.15 16.07 -1.57
N GLU A 80 1.88 15.56 -0.58
CA GLU A 80 2.94 16.28 0.12
C GLU A 80 4.20 16.45 -0.75
N PHE A 81 4.52 15.45 -1.57
CA PHE A 81 5.64 15.51 -2.50
C PHE A 81 5.31 16.20 -3.83
N SER A 82 4.04 16.45 -4.11
CA SER A 82 3.62 17.04 -5.37
C SER A 82 3.63 18.57 -5.33
N PRO A 83 4.12 19.25 -6.41
CA PRO A 83 4.00 20.69 -6.53
C PRO A 83 2.53 21.14 -6.43
N THR A 84 2.28 22.27 -5.78
CA THR A 84 0.92 22.76 -5.49
C THR A 84 0.02 22.83 -6.73
N LYS A 85 0.57 23.24 -7.88
CA LYS A 85 -0.16 23.35 -9.15
C LYS A 85 -0.56 21.99 -9.76
N GLN A 86 0.16 20.92 -9.43
CA GLN A 86 -0.04 19.58 -10.02
C GLN A 86 -0.58 18.56 -9.02
N ARG A 87 -0.77 18.93 -7.76
CA ARG A 87 -1.18 18.02 -6.68
C ARG A 87 -2.43 17.22 -7.03
N GLY A 88 -3.48 17.86 -7.50
CA GLY A 88 -4.70 17.17 -7.92
C GLY A 88 -4.48 16.18 -9.06
N ARG A 89 -3.65 16.53 -10.06
CA ARG A 89 -3.33 15.64 -11.16
C ARG A 89 -2.56 14.40 -10.69
N MET A 90 -1.61 14.57 -9.76
CA MET A 90 -0.85 13.46 -9.21
C MET A 90 -1.73 12.53 -8.37
N THR A 91 -2.67 13.07 -7.61
CA THR A 91 -3.64 12.25 -6.87
C THR A 91 -4.56 11.47 -7.80
N VAL A 92 -5.07 12.09 -8.88
CA VAL A 92 -5.89 11.39 -9.88
C VAL A 92 -5.07 10.30 -10.59
N LEU A 93 -3.81 10.56 -10.90
CA LEU A 93 -2.93 9.57 -11.50
C LEU A 93 -2.71 8.39 -10.55
N LEU A 94 -2.47 8.63 -9.26
CA LEU A 94 -2.37 7.60 -8.25
C LEU A 94 -3.61 6.71 -8.21
N GLU A 95 -4.79 7.33 -8.15
CA GLU A 95 -6.07 6.59 -8.15
C GLU A 95 -6.30 5.79 -9.44
N SER A 96 -5.80 6.29 -10.59
CA SER A 96 -5.91 5.60 -11.87
C SER A 96 -5.15 4.26 -11.88
N PHE A 97 -4.06 4.14 -11.12
CA PHE A 97 -3.33 2.88 -10.97
C PHE A 97 -4.17 1.78 -10.33
N TRP A 98 -5.20 2.13 -9.58
CA TRP A 98 -6.13 1.14 -9.04
C TRP A 98 -6.90 0.41 -10.17
N ALA A 99 -7.33 1.13 -11.20
CA ALA A 99 -7.93 0.51 -12.38
C ALA A 99 -6.97 -0.45 -13.09
N VAL A 100 -5.70 -0.06 -13.22
CA VAL A 100 -4.64 -0.93 -13.76
C VAL A 100 -4.49 -2.19 -12.91
N GLY A 101 -4.47 -2.06 -11.58
CA GLY A 101 -4.40 -3.18 -10.65
C GLY A 101 -5.59 -4.16 -10.82
N TRP A 102 -6.79 -3.64 -11.03
CA TRP A 102 -7.99 -4.46 -11.31
C TRP A 102 -7.86 -5.24 -12.61
N ILE A 103 -7.35 -4.60 -13.67
CA ILE A 103 -7.11 -5.28 -14.96
C ILE A 103 -6.09 -6.41 -14.79
N VAL A 104 -4.97 -6.14 -14.12
CA VAL A 104 -3.94 -7.14 -13.84
C VAL A 104 -4.50 -8.30 -13.02
N ALA A 105 -5.27 -8.02 -11.96
CA ALA A 105 -5.90 -9.04 -11.14
C ALA A 105 -6.90 -9.89 -11.96
N ALA A 106 -7.68 -9.29 -12.85
CA ALA A 106 -8.59 -10.00 -13.74
C ALA A 106 -7.83 -10.89 -14.72
N MET A 107 -6.70 -10.41 -15.28
CA MET A 107 -5.84 -11.22 -16.15
C MET A 107 -5.24 -12.41 -15.41
N ILE A 108 -4.74 -12.21 -14.19
CA ILE A 108 -4.25 -13.31 -13.34
C ILE A 108 -5.36 -14.31 -13.09
N GLY A 109 -6.56 -13.86 -12.73
CA GLY A 109 -7.73 -14.72 -12.55
C GLY A 109 -8.08 -15.52 -13.79
N TYR A 110 -8.03 -14.89 -14.97
CA TYR A 110 -8.37 -15.52 -16.23
C TYR A 110 -7.32 -16.51 -16.73
N PHE A 111 -6.04 -16.17 -16.64
CA PHE A 111 -4.96 -17.00 -17.18
C PHE A 111 -4.39 -18.01 -16.17
N VAL A 112 -4.27 -17.64 -14.90
CA VAL A 112 -3.59 -18.50 -13.91
C VAL A 112 -4.55 -19.54 -13.34
N ILE A 113 -5.76 -19.14 -12.92
CA ILE A 113 -6.66 -20.04 -12.22
C ILE A 113 -7.05 -21.25 -13.08
N PRO A 114 -7.50 -21.11 -14.35
CA PRO A 114 -7.90 -22.26 -15.16
C PRO A 114 -6.74 -23.17 -15.58
N ASN A 115 -5.54 -22.61 -15.75
CA ASN A 115 -4.40 -23.32 -16.32
C ASN A 115 -3.53 -24.05 -15.28
N THR A 116 -3.78 -23.85 -13.99
CA THR A 116 -2.99 -24.44 -12.89
C THR A 116 -3.79 -25.43 -12.03
N GLY A 117 -4.95 -25.89 -12.52
CA GLY A 117 -5.79 -26.90 -11.88
C GLY A 117 -6.27 -26.47 -10.48
N ASP A 118 -6.35 -27.42 -9.55
CA ASP A 118 -6.89 -27.21 -8.20
C ASP A 118 -6.07 -26.20 -7.37
N TRP A 119 -4.83 -25.92 -7.76
CA TRP A 119 -3.92 -24.97 -7.10
C TRP A 119 -3.99 -23.56 -7.68
N GLY A 120 -4.77 -23.33 -8.72
CA GLY A 120 -4.80 -22.08 -9.47
C GLY A 120 -5.11 -20.86 -8.62
N TRP A 121 -6.07 -20.95 -7.71
CA TRP A 121 -6.41 -19.86 -6.80
C TRP A 121 -5.29 -19.54 -5.80
N ARG A 122 -4.49 -20.55 -5.39
CA ARG A 122 -3.34 -20.35 -4.51
C ARG A 122 -2.22 -19.61 -5.22
N TRP A 123 -1.95 -19.97 -6.48
CA TRP A 123 -0.97 -19.24 -7.29
C TRP A 123 -1.39 -17.80 -7.54
N ALA A 124 -2.66 -17.53 -7.83
CA ALA A 124 -3.17 -16.17 -7.97
C ALA A 124 -2.95 -15.33 -6.70
N LEU A 125 -3.19 -15.91 -5.52
CA LEU A 125 -2.93 -15.25 -4.23
C LEU A 125 -1.43 -15.10 -3.93
N ALA A 126 -0.60 -16.06 -4.28
CA ALA A 126 0.85 -15.96 -4.11
C ALA A 126 1.43 -14.83 -4.97
N ILE A 127 0.95 -14.64 -6.20
CA ILE A 127 1.30 -13.48 -7.03
C ILE A 127 0.87 -12.18 -6.33
N GLY A 128 -0.29 -12.16 -5.66
CA GLY A 128 -0.76 -11.06 -4.83
C GLY A 128 0.15 -10.71 -3.64
N ALA A 129 1.11 -11.57 -3.27
CA ALA A 129 2.09 -11.28 -2.24
C ALA A 129 3.33 -10.51 -2.77
N LEU A 130 3.51 -10.37 -4.09
CA LEU A 130 4.64 -9.65 -4.68
C LEU A 130 4.84 -8.21 -4.17
N PRO A 131 3.80 -7.44 -3.79
CA PRO A 131 3.97 -6.13 -3.17
C PRO A 131 4.86 -6.14 -1.92
N LEU A 132 5.00 -7.29 -1.23
CA LEU A 132 5.94 -7.43 -0.12
C LEU A 132 7.39 -7.14 -0.55
N LEU A 133 7.78 -7.56 -1.74
CA LEU A 133 9.12 -7.27 -2.29
C LEU A 133 9.27 -5.77 -2.56
N TYR A 134 8.21 -5.11 -3.00
CA TYR A 134 8.21 -3.68 -3.24
C TYR A 134 8.31 -2.86 -1.94
N ALA A 135 7.85 -3.41 -0.80
CA ALA A 135 8.02 -2.78 0.50
C ALA A 135 9.50 -2.54 0.85
N ILE A 136 10.40 -3.41 0.42
CA ILE A 136 11.85 -3.25 0.59
C ILE A 136 12.35 -2.05 -0.20
N VAL A 137 11.89 -1.92 -1.45
CA VAL A 137 12.26 -0.81 -2.33
C VAL A 137 11.78 0.53 -1.75
N THR A 138 10.54 0.60 -1.28
CA THR A 138 9.99 1.81 -0.67
C THR A 138 10.72 2.19 0.61
N ARG A 139 11.12 1.20 1.41
CA ARG A 139 11.86 1.43 2.66
C ARG A 139 13.20 2.11 2.42
N VAL A 140 13.89 1.76 1.33
CA VAL A 140 15.23 2.26 1.01
C VAL A 140 15.19 3.57 0.25
N HIS A 141 14.30 3.71 -0.73
CA HIS A 141 14.35 4.78 -1.72
C HIS A 141 13.41 5.95 -1.45
N ILE A 142 12.32 5.76 -0.71
CA ILE A 142 11.39 6.86 -0.44
C ILE A 142 11.78 7.54 0.88
N PRO A 143 12.05 8.85 0.91
CA PRO A 143 12.26 9.57 2.16
C PRO A 143 10.94 9.71 2.94
N GLU A 144 11.02 10.05 4.22
CA GLU A 144 9.83 10.38 5.02
C GLU A 144 9.31 11.77 4.61
N SER A 145 8.04 12.04 4.89
CA SER A 145 7.42 13.33 4.61
C SER A 145 8.14 14.47 5.32
N VAL A 146 8.54 15.49 4.55
CA VAL A 146 9.19 16.70 5.08
C VAL A 146 8.31 17.35 6.15
N ARG A 147 7.01 17.49 5.90
CA ARG A 147 6.06 18.07 6.86
C ARG A 147 5.97 17.29 8.16
N PHE A 148 6.04 15.95 8.08
CA PHE A 148 6.05 15.11 9.28
C PHE A 148 7.34 15.32 10.08
N LEU A 149 8.49 15.39 9.43
CA LEU A 149 9.80 15.58 10.06
C LEU A 149 9.88 16.94 10.74
N GLU A 150 9.44 18.01 10.08
CA GLU A 150 9.35 19.35 10.66
C GLU A 150 8.42 19.40 11.87
N ALA A 151 7.23 18.79 11.77
CA ALA A 151 6.27 18.73 12.89
C ALA A 151 6.82 17.97 14.11
N LYS A 152 7.82 17.10 13.92
CA LYS A 152 8.52 16.35 14.98
C LYS A 152 9.81 17.02 15.44
N GLY A 153 10.17 18.18 14.91
CA GLY A 153 11.43 18.88 15.22
C GLY A 153 12.69 18.18 14.70
N ARG A 154 12.56 17.32 13.67
CA ARG A 154 13.65 16.57 13.03
C ARG A 154 14.16 17.32 11.80
N GLU A 155 14.64 18.54 12.00
CA GLU A 155 15.01 19.48 10.92
C GLU A 155 16.13 18.92 10.02
N ASP A 156 17.16 18.30 10.60
CA ASP A 156 18.27 17.70 9.83
C ASP A 156 17.80 16.61 8.84
N GLU A 157 16.77 15.86 9.21
CA GLU A 157 16.24 14.82 8.35
C GLU A 157 15.27 15.39 7.32
N ALA A 158 14.55 16.44 7.66
CA ALA A 158 13.71 17.18 6.72
C ALA A 158 14.56 17.80 5.61
N GLU A 159 15.69 18.42 5.96
CA GLU A 159 16.64 18.99 5.00
C GLU A 159 17.23 17.91 4.08
N LYS A 160 17.60 16.76 4.62
CA LYS A 160 18.07 15.62 3.79
C LYS A 160 17.01 15.14 2.81
N ALA A 161 15.75 15.10 3.22
CA ALA A 161 14.64 14.72 2.35
C ALA A 161 14.42 15.75 1.23
N VAL A 162 14.52 17.04 1.52
CA VAL A 162 14.46 18.11 0.52
C VAL A 162 15.61 17.99 -0.48
N ARG A 163 16.84 17.87 -0.01
CA ARG A 163 18.03 17.69 -0.87
C ARG A 163 17.94 16.49 -1.78
N TYR A 164 17.41 15.38 -1.30
CA TYR A 164 17.16 14.20 -2.12
C TYR A 164 16.28 14.50 -3.34
N PHE A 165 15.22 15.30 -3.16
CA PHE A 165 14.34 15.70 -4.26
C PHE A 165 14.94 16.77 -5.15
N GLU A 166 15.72 17.70 -4.61
CA GLU A 166 16.44 18.72 -5.40
C GLU A 166 17.46 18.07 -6.34
N GLU A 167 18.26 17.15 -5.83
CA GLU A 167 19.23 16.38 -6.60
C GLU A 167 18.53 15.54 -7.68
N ALA A 168 17.44 14.83 -7.33
CA ALA A 168 16.67 14.05 -8.29
C ALA A 168 15.98 14.91 -9.35
N GLY A 169 15.63 16.16 -9.03
CA GLY A 169 15.03 17.15 -9.92
C GLY A 169 16.03 17.96 -10.73
N GLY A 170 17.34 17.82 -10.48
CA GLY A 170 18.39 18.62 -11.14
C GLY A 170 18.35 20.10 -10.75
N VAL A 171 17.78 20.42 -9.59
CA VAL A 171 17.70 21.77 -9.06
C VAL A 171 18.90 22.02 -8.15
N ALA A 172 19.59 23.16 -8.32
CA ALA A 172 20.69 23.51 -7.44
C ALA A 172 20.16 23.71 -5.99
N PRO A 173 20.87 23.19 -4.96
CA PRO A 173 20.46 23.39 -3.57
C PRO A 173 20.45 24.89 -3.24
N VAL A 174 19.37 25.29 -2.58
CA VAL A 174 19.19 26.69 -2.11
C VAL A 174 19.92 26.90 -0.79
#